data_490f0dad7183881adad3918eca0b5232
#
_entry.id   490f0dad7183881adad3918eca0b5232
#
_cell.length_a   1.000
_cell.length_b   1.000
_cell.length_c   1.000
_cell.angle_alpha   90.00
_cell.angle_beta   90.00
_cell.angle_gamma   90.00
#
_symmetry.space_group_name_H-M   'P 1'
#
loop_
_entity.id
_entity.type
_entity.pdbx_description
1 polymer ?
#
loop_
_entity_poly.entity_id
_entity_poly.type
_entity_poly.pdbx_seq_one_letter_code
_entity_poly.pdbx_strand_id
1 'polypeptide(L)'
;GLRIGALTTHRSIEKSPLIYEKYKVLSEMEKSVASVQTRNWGTIGGNLCSADPIGDPAPSLIALNAKLKIVSSRGERTIPLEKFFKDYFTTVLKPDEILTEIQLPPPVAHTGVVYMKFSTIEAGIKIVSTSVLITIDPGKMTCKNARIVMSAVAPVPFNAKKGGKLLIGNKIDDQLIE
;
A
#
# COMPACT_ATOMS: atom_id res chain seq x y z
N GLY A 1 -12.96 0.80 9.84
CA GLY A 1 -12.09 0.64 8.66
C GLY A 1 -12.74 1.18 7.40
N LEU A 2 -12.06 1.03 6.28
CA LEU A 2 -12.53 1.47 4.97
C LEU A 2 -12.58 0.28 4.00
N ARG A 3 -13.62 0.25 3.15
CA ARG A 3 -13.74 -0.69 2.04
C ARG A 3 -13.71 0.08 0.73
N ILE A 4 -12.85 -0.34 -0.18
CA ILE A 4 -12.69 0.24 -1.51
C ILE A 4 -13.02 -0.84 -2.53
N GLY A 5 -14.02 -0.61 -3.37
CA GLY A 5 -14.37 -1.54 -4.45
C GLY A 5 -13.23 -1.66 -5.46
N ALA A 6 -12.98 -2.85 -6.00
CA ALA A 6 -11.86 -3.07 -6.92
C ALA A 6 -11.92 -2.20 -8.18
N LEU A 7 -13.10 -1.81 -8.63
CA LEU A 7 -13.31 -0.94 -9.80
C LEU A 7 -13.23 0.57 -9.46
N THR A 8 -12.93 0.94 -8.21
CA THR A 8 -12.71 2.34 -7.86
C THR A 8 -11.50 2.87 -8.59
N THR A 9 -11.64 3.97 -9.33
CA THR A 9 -10.55 4.55 -10.11
C THR A 9 -9.53 5.19 -9.19
N HIS A 10 -8.27 5.24 -9.63
CA HIS A 10 -7.21 5.97 -8.94
C HIS A 10 -7.60 7.43 -8.68
N ARG A 11 -8.28 8.07 -9.65
CA ARG A 11 -8.76 9.45 -9.51
C ARG A 11 -9.81 9.60 -8.43
N SER A 12 -10.71 8.64 -8.28
CA SER A 12 -11.72 8.66 -7.21
C SER A 12 -11.08 8.55 -5.84
N ILE A 13 -10.05 7.72 -5.69
CA ILE A 13 -9.29 7.59 -4.42
C ILE A 13 -8.52 8.90 -4.14
N GLU A 14 -7.81 9.43 -5.14
CA GLU A 14 -7.06 10.70 -5.04
C GLU A 14 -7.94 11.84 -4.53
N LYS A 15 -9.18 11.95 -5.01
CA LYS A 15 -10.09 13.07 -4.74
C LYS A 15 -11.05 12.84 -3.59
N SER A 16 -11.07 11.66 -2.98
CA SER A 16 -12.00 11.33 -1.90
C SER A 16 -11.67 12.10 -0.62
N PRO A 17 -12.57 12.99 -0.11
CA PRO A 17 -12.37 13.66 1.17
C PRO A 17 -12.22 12.67 2.34
N LEU A 18 -13.01 11.57 2.32
CA LEU A 18 -12.95 10.52 3.33
C LEU A 18 -11.58 9.86 3.38
N ILE A 19 -11.00 9.53 2.21
CA ILE A 19 -9.68 8.92 2.14
C ILE A 19 -8.61 9.91 2.56
N TYR A 20 -8.69 11.16 2.13
CA TYR A 20 -7.76 12.21 2.54
C TYR A 20 -7.75 12.41 4.06
N GLU A 21 -8.93 12.41 4.70
CA GLU A 21 -9.05 12.58 6.15
C GLU A 21 -8.50 11.39 6.94
N LYS A 22 -8.84 10.16 6.53
CA LYS A 22 -8.58 8.95 7.33
C LYS A 22 -7.33 8.18 6.89
N TYR A 23 -6.93 8.26 5.61
CA TYR A 23 -5.83 7.51 5.00
C TYR A 23 -5.06 8.40 4.02
N LYS A 24 -4.61 9.56 4.49
CA LYS A 24 -4.00 10.63 3.69
C LYS A 24 -2.94 10.11 2.71
N VAL A 25 -2.10 9.16 3.17
CA VAL A 25 -1.06 8.54 2.33
C VAL A 25 -1.60 7.95 1.03
N LEU A 26 -2.83 7.40 1.01
CA LEU A 26 -3.42 6.84 -0.21
C LEU A 26 -3.76 7.96 -1.20
N SER A 27 -4.38 9.04 -0.75
CA SER A 27 -4.68 10.18 -1.62
C SER A 27 -3.40 10.83 -2.17
N GLU A 28 -2.33 10.91 -1.36
CA GLU A 28 -1.04 11.46 -1.78
C GLU A 28 -0.30 10.52 -2.74
N MET A 29 -0.28 9.23 -2.46
CA MET A 29 0.30 8.22 -3.34
C MET A 29 -0.39 8.22 -4.71
N GLU A 30 -1.72 8.26 -4.72
CA GLU A 30 -2.50 8.26 -5.97
C GLU A 30 -2.18 9.45 -6.88
N LYS A 31 -1.80 10.61 -6.34
CA LYS A 31 -1.35 11.76 -7.14
C LYS A 31 -0.10 11.45 -7.97
N SER A 32 0.74 10.51 -7.50
CA SER A 32 1.97 10.11 -8.17
C SER A 32 1.78 8.99 -9.19
N VAL A 33 0.58 8.40 -9.26
CA VAL A 33 0.27 7.34 -10.24
C VAL A 33 0.10 7.93 -11.62
N ALA A 34 1.05 7.66 -12.51
CA ALA A 34 0.99 7.98 -13.94
C ALA A 34 0.37 9.38 -14.25
N SER A 35 -0.38 9.52 -15.35
CA SER A 35 -1.06 10.75 -15.74
C SER A 35 -2.48 10.84 -15.16
N VAL A 36 -3.07 12.05 -15.20
CA VAL A 36 -4.49 12.25 -14.83
C VAL A 36 -5.41 11.40 -15.69
N GLN A 37 -5.12 11.27 -16.99
CA GLN A 37 -5.88 10.44 -17.91
C GLN A 37 -5.86 8.98 -17.46
N THR A 38 -4.68 8.45 -17.16
CA THR A 38 -4.54 7.07 -16.65
C THR A 38 -5.31 6.87 -15.36
N ARG A 39 -5.25 7.83 -14.42
CA ARG A 39 -5.98 7.74 -13.14
C ARG A 39 -7.50 7.79 -13.29
N ASN A 40 -8.02 8.46 -14.34
CA ASN A 40 -9.46 8.48 -14.61
C ASN A 40 -10.02 7.12 -15.06
N TRP A 41 -9.20 6.28 -15.68
CA TRP A 41 -9.60 4.98 -16.24
C TRP A 41 -9.09 3.80 -15.43
N GLY A 42 -7.84 3.88 -14.97
CA GLY A 42 -7.22 2.83 -14.17
C GLY A 42 -7.90 2.67 -12.82
N THR A 43 -8.08 1.42 -12.42
CA THR A 43 -8.72 1.05 -11.13
C THR A 43 -7.71 0.45 -10.18
N ILE A 44 -7.95 0.61 -8.88
CA ILE A 44 -7.06 0.06 -7.86
C ILE A 44 -6.97 -1.46 -7.91
N GLY A 45 -8.10 -2.14 -8.16
CA GLY A 45 -8.11 -3.60 -8.31
C GLY A 45 -7.41 -4.05 -9.57
N GLY A 46 -7.58 -3.34 -10.70
CA GLY A 46 -6.86 -3.61 -11.95
C GLY A 46 -5.35 -3.47 -11.77
N ASN A 47 -4.89 -2.42 -11.09
CA ASN A 47 -3.47 -2.21 -10.78
C ASN A 47 -2.90 -3.35 -9.92
N LEU A 48 -3.59 -3.75 -8.86
CA LEU A 48 -3.15 -4.86 -8.02
C LEU A 48 -3.15 -6.20 -8.78
N CYS A 49 -4.17 -6.46 -9.60
CA CYS A 49 -4.27 -7.71 -10.37
C CYS A 49 -3.24 -7.81 -11.50
N SER A 50 -2.75 -6.69 -12.03
CA SER A 50 -1.65 -6.70 -13.00
C SER A 50 -0.35 -7.23 -12.39
N ALA A 51 -0.22 -7.16 -11.06
CA ALA A 51 0.96 -7.58 -10.31
C ALA A 51 2.28 -7.06 -10.89
N ASP A 52 2.24 -5.82 -11.42
CA ASP A 52 3.42 -5.14 -11.93
C ASP A 52 4.29 -4.70 -10.73
N PRO A 53 5.58 -5.08 -10.67
CA PRO A 53 6.49 -4.67 -9.58
C PRO A 53 6.61 -3.16 -9.40
N ILE A 54 6.36 -2.39 -10.46
CA ILE A 54 6.37 -0.92 -10.42
C ILE A 54 4.98 -0.33 -10.12
N GLY A 55 3.98 -1.14 -9.75
CA GLY A 55 2.67 -0.66 -9.31
C GLY A 55 2.75 0.19 -8.04
N ASP A 56 2.24 1.43 -8.04
CA ASP A 56 2.36 2.37 -6.92
C ASP A 56 1.50 2.01 -5.69
N PRO A 57 0.26 1.47 -5.80
CA PRO A 57 -0.61 1.27 -4.64
C PRO A 57 -0.15 0.21 -3.65
N ALA A 58 0.50 -0.86 -4.12
CA ALA A 58 0.78 -2.04 -3.31
C ALA A 58 1.59 -1.75 -2.03
N PRO A 59 2.70 -0.97 -2.04
CA PRO A 59 3.47 -0.69 -0.82
C PRO A 59 2.66 0.00 0.27
N SER A 60 1.90 1.03 -0.09
CA SER A 60 1.09 1.80 0.88
C SER A 60 -0.05 0.95 1.46
N LEU A 61 -0.73 0.18 0.64
CA LEU A 61 -1.79 -0.72 1.08
C LEU A 61 -1.26 -1.84 1.98
N ILE A 62 -0.08 -2.41 1.67
CA ILE A 62 0.58 -3.41 2.52
C ILE A 62 1.01 -2.78 3.85
N ALA A 63 1.61 -1.59 3.83
CA ALA A 63 1.99 -0.88 5.05
C ALA A 63 0.77 -0.63 5.95
N LEU A 64 -0.37 -0.28 5.37
CA LEU A 64 -1.67 -0.11 6.06
C LEU A 64 -2.35 -1.43 6.43
N ASN A 65 -1.72 -2.58 6.21
CA ASN A 65 -2.26 -3.90 6.56
C ASN A 65 -3.56 -4.26 5.83
N ALA A 66 -3.67 -3.85 4.57
CA ALA A 66 -4.83 -4.12 3.73
C ALA A 66 -5.08 -5.62 3.54
N LYS A 67 -6.36 -5.98 3.45
CA LYS A 67 -6.83 -7.31 3.06
C LYS A 67 -7.61 -7.20 1.75
N LEU A 68 -7.62 -8.27 0.99
CA LEU A 68 -8.33 -8.40 -0.27
C LEU A 68 -9.47 -9.39 -0.13
N LYS A 69 -10.67 -8.99 -0.56
CA LYS A 69 -11.82 -9.88 -0.71
C LYS A 69 -11.84 -10.41 -2.15
N ILE A 70 -11.82 -11.72 -2.28
CA ILE A 70 -11.79 -12.46 -3.55
C ILE A 70 -13.05 -13.32 -3.59
N VAL A 71 -13.74 -13.32 -4.72
CA VAL A 71 -15.02 -14.01 -4.92
C VAL A 71 -14.92 -14.92 -6.12
N SER A 72 -15.57 -16.08 -6.04
CA SER A 72 -15.78 -17.02 -7.15
C SER A 72 -17.18 -17.67 -7.05
N SER A 73 -17.54 -18.48 -8.02
CA SER A 73 -18.78 -19.26 -7.98
C SER A 73 -18.84 -20.28 -6.81
N ARG A 74 -17.68 -20.62 -6.23
CA ARG A 74 -17.55 -21.54 -5.07
C ARG A 74 -17.59 -20.86 -3.72
N GLY A 75 -17.66 -19.54 -3.68
CA GLY A 75 -17.66 -18.76 -2.46
C GLY A 75 -16.65 -17.61 -2.45
N GLU A 76 -16.40 -17.09 -1.26
CA GLU A 76 -15.51 -15.95 -1.07
C GLU A 76 -14.38 -16.26 -0.07
N ARG A 77 -13.26 -15.58 -0.22
CA ARG A 77 -12.15 -15.62 0.72
C ARG A 77 -11.53 -14.24 0.89
N THR A 78 -10.96 -14.02 2.07
CA THR A 78 -10.22 -12.78 2.37
C THR A 78 -8.78 -13.15 2.71
N ILE A 79 -7.83 -12.46 2.09
CA ILE A 79 -6.40 -12.68 2.31
C ILE A 79 -5.69 -11.35 2.60
N PRO A 80 -4.58 -11.35 3.36
CA PRO A 80 -3.70 -10.19 3.44
C PRO A 80 -3.14 -9.84 2.06
N LEU A 81 -3.10 -8.55 1.70
CA LEU A 81 -2.53 -8.10 0.43
C LEU A 81 -1.05 -8.51 0.28
N GLU A 82 -0.28 -8.54 1.36
CA GLU A 82 1.12 -9.00 1.37
C GLU A 82 1.28 -10.43 0.80
N LYS A 83 0.22 -11.26 0.83
CA LYS A 83 0.20 -12.64 0.31
C LYS A 83 -0.43 -12.77 -1.08
N PHE A 84 -0.77 -11.65 -1.72
CA PHE A 84 -1.49 -11.67 -2.99
C PHE A 84 -0.57 -11.88 -4.19
N PHE A 85 0.63 -11.33 -4.15
CA PHE A 85 1.60 -11.39 -5.23
C PHE A 85 2.46 -12.65 -5.12
N LYS A 86 2.71 -13.32 -6.24
CA LYS A 86 3.56 -14.52 -6.32
C LYS A 86 4.89 -14.25 -7.00
N ASP A 87 4.85 -13.55 -8.12
CA ASP A 87 5.99 -13.28 -8.99
C ASP A 87 5.65 -12.10 -9.92
N TYR A 88 6.54 -11.75 -10.83
CA TYR A 88 6.28 -10.78 -11.89
C TYR A 88 4.95 -11.07 -12.57
N PHE A 89 4.07 -10.08 -12.63
CA PHE A 89 2.76 -10.16 -13.29
C PHE A 89 1.91 -11.38 -12.89
N THR A 90 2.14 -11.91 -11.68
CA THR A 90 1.50 -13.14 -11.21
C THR A 90 0.92 -12.96 -9.82
N THR A 91 -0.36 -13.26 -9.68
CA THR A 91 -1.09 -13.23 -8.41
C THR A 91 -1.47 -14.63 -7.93
N VAL A 92 -2.08 -14.71 -6.73
CA VAL A 92 -2.67 -15.94 -6.19
C VAL A 92 -4.10 -16.20 -6.67
N LEU A 93 -4.65 -15.35 -7.54
CA LEU A 93 -5.98 -15.54 -8.11
C LEU A 93 -6.02 -16.82 -8.95
N LYS A 94 -7.10 -17.58 -8.79
CA LYS A 94 -7.44 -18.70 -9.66
C LYS A 94 -8.21 -18.20 -10.89
N PRO A 95 -8.30 -18.97 -11.98
CA PRO A 95 -8.98 -18.54 -13.21
C PRO A 95 -10.45 -18.13 -13.04
N ASP A 96 -11.13 -18.64 -12.00
CA ASP A 96 -12.52 -18.38 -11.67
C ASP A 96 -12.69 -17.40 -10.50
N GLU A 97 -11.62 -16.76 -10.03
CA GLU A 97 -11.64 -15.82 -8.92
C GLU A 97 -11.53 -14.36 -9.40
N ILE A 98 -12.28 -13.48 -8.77
CA ILE A 98 -12.31 -12.05 -9.03
C ILE A 98 -12.00 -11.31 -7.74
N LEU A 99 -11.05 -10.35 -7.78
CA LEU A 99 -10.85 -9.36 -6.72
C LEU A 99 -12.01 -8.38 -6.73
N THR A 100 -12.72 -8.26 -5.62
CA THR A 100 -13.90 -7.39 -5.51
C THR A 100 -13.71 -6.20 -4.59
N GLU A 101 -12.87 -6.32 -3.56
CA GLU A 101 -12.77 -5.29 -2.53
C GLU A 101 -11.38 -5.28 -1.87
N ILE A 102 -10.88 -4.08 -1.57
CA ILE A 102 -9.73 -3.81 -0.73
C ILE A 102 -10.24 -3.31 0.63
N GLN A 103 -9.84 -3.96 1.71
CA GLN A 103 -10.27 -3.67 3.06
C GLN A 103 -9.12 -3.12 3.89
N LEU A 104 -9.30 -1.93 4.47
CA LEU A 104 -8.35 -1.29 5.36
C LEU A 104 -8.86 -1.34 6.81
N PRO A 105 -8.00 -1.68 7.77
CA PRO A 105 -8.36 -1.59 9.18
C PRO A 105 -8.61 -0.12 9.58
N PRO A 106 -9.31 0.16 10.70
CA PRO A 106 -9.41 1.51 11.22
C PRO A 106 -8.01 2.13 11.43
N PRO A 107 -7.86 3.44 11.21
CA PRO A 107 -6.63 4.15 11.56
C PRO A 107 -6.29 3.97 13.04
N VAL A 108 -5.01 3.77 13.32
CA VAL A 108 -4.49 3.66 14.69
C VAL A 108 -4.00 5.04 15.14
N ALA A 109 -4.35 5.45 16.36
CA ALA A 109 -3.88 6.70 16.93
C ALA A 109 -2.34 6.75 17.00
N HIS A 110 -1.78 7.95 16.91
CA HIS A 110 -0.33 8.20 16.94
C HIS A 110 0.45 7.42 15.85
N THR A 111 -0.19 7.24 14.69
CA THR A 111 0.41 6.56 13.54
C THR A 111 0.58 7.52 12.38
N GLY A 112 1.82 7.66 11.92
CA GLY A 112 2.17 8.33 10.68
C GLY A 112 2.43 7.31 9.56
N VAL A 113 2.02 7.66 8.34
CA VAL A 113 2.31 6.86 7.15
C VAL A 113 2.76 7.79 6.04
N VAL A 114 3.85 7.43 5.36
CA VAL A 114 4.39 8.17 4.22
C VAL A 114 4.62 7.23 3.04
N TYR A 115 4.45 7.74 1.85
CA TYR A 115 4.86 7.10 0.60
C TYR A 115 5.88 8.00 -0.10
N MET A 116 6.98 7.40 -0.54
CA MET A 116 8.02 8.08 -1.31
C MET A 116 8.29 7.29 -2.59
N LYS A 117 8.42 8.02 -3.69
CA LYS A 117 8.69 7.47 -5.02
C LYS A 117 9.90 8.18 -5.60
N PHE A 118 10.87 7.41 -6.07
CA PHE A 118 12.00 7.93 -6.85
C PHE A 118 11.81 7.55 -8.31
N SER A 119 11.81 8.55 -9.18
CA SER A 119 11.74 8.42 -10.63
C SER A 119 12.62 9.48 -11.28
N THR A 120 13.06 9.25 -12.54
CA THR A 120 13.91 10.18 -13.26
C THR A 120 13.14 11.39 -13.79
N ILE A 121 11.82 11.26 -13.96
CA ILE A 121 10.92 12.34 -14.41
C ILE A 121 9.66 12.33 -13.56
N GLU A 122 9.08 13.50 -13.35
CA GLU A 122 7.80 13.65 -12.68
C GLU A 122 6.70 12.85 -13.39
N ALA A 123 5.85 12.15 -12.68
CA ALA A 123 4.85 11.21 -13.20
C ALA A 123 5.42 10.05 -14.04
N GLY A 124 6.74 9.87 -14.03
CA GLY A 124 7.43 8.79 -14.75
C GLY A 124 7.33 7.41 -14.07
N ILE A 125 7.87 6.43 -14.80
CA ILE A 125 8.08 5.08 -14.25
C ILE A 125 9.05 5.18 -13.08
N LYS A 126 8.68 4.62 -11.94
CA LYS A 126 9.54 4.63 -10.76
C LYS A 126 10.73 3.68 -10.91
N ILE A 127 11.84 4.08 -10.33
CA ILE A 127 13.01 3.22 -10.11
C ILE A 127 12.83 2.43 -8.82
N VAL A 128 12.32 3.10 -7.77
CA VAL A 128 12.03 2.49 -6.47
C VAL A 128 10.93 3.31 -5.77
N SER A 129 10.14 2.65 -4.95
CA SER A 129 9.30 3.35 -3.98
C SER A 129 9.28 2.64 -2.64
N THR A 130 8.99 3.40 -1.60
CA THR A 130 8.84 2.89 -0.25
C THR A 130 7.62 3.50 0.42
N SER A 131 6.95 2.71 1.25
CA SER A 131 5.94 3.19 2.18
C SER A 131 6.34 2.81 3.59
N VAL A 132 6.37 3.79 4.48
CA VAL A 132 6.76 3.62 5.88
C VAL A 132 5.57 3.97 6.76
N LEU A 133 5.22 3.05 7.65
CA LEU A 133 4.25 3.26 8.72
C LEU A 133 4.97 3.18 10.06
N ILE A 134 4.75 4.19 10.90
CA ILE A 134 5.27 4.23 12.27
C ILE A 134 4.15 4.59 13.23
N THR A 135 4.02 3.81 14.30
CA THR A 135 3.16 4.13 15.43
C THR A 135 4.01 4.43 16.65
N ILE A 136 3.79 5.58 17.28
CA ILE A 136 4.53 6.03 18.46
C ILE A 136 3.72 5.73 19.73
N ASP A 137 4.39 5.30 20.79
CA ASP A 137 3.87 5.30 22.16
C ASP A 137 3.99 6.72 22.71
N PRO A 138 2.87 7.45 22.93
CA PRO A 138 2.94 8.86 23.35
C PRO A 138 3.50 9.03 24.77
N GLY A 139 3.40 8.00 25.64
CA GLY A 139 3.92 8.08 27.00
C GLY A 139 5.43 7.90 27.08
N LYS A 140 6.02 7.12 26.16
CA LYS A 140 7.46 6.79 26.14
C LYS A 140 8.20 7.48 25.01
N MET A 141 7.48 8.05 24.06
CA MET A 141 8.04 8.61 22.82
C MET A 141 8.91 7.62 22.03
N THR A 142 8.57 6.31 22.11
CA THR A 142 9.25 5.23 21.42
C THR A 142 8.39 4.63 20.31
N CYS A 143 9.02 4.01 19.34
CA CYS A 143 8.32 3.30 18.27
C CYS A 143 7.62 2.06 18.83
N LYS A 144 6.30 2.01 18.71
CA LYS A 144 5.48 0.86 19.10
C LYS A 144 5.29 -0.13 17.96
N ASN A 145 5.23 0.36 16.73
CA ASN A 145 5.08 -0.47 15.54
C ASN A 145 5.72 0.25 14.35
N ALA A 146 6.41 -0.51 13.51
CA ALA A 146 6.99 0.00 12.26
C ALA A 146 6.80 -1.01 11.13
N ARG A 147 6.43 -0.52 9.94
CA ARG A 147 6.39 -1.30 8.71
C ARG A 147 7.07 -0.51 7.61
N ILE A 148 7.99 -1.15 6.90
CA ILE A 148 8.73 -0.57 5.78
C ILE A 148 8.50 -1.48 4.60
N VAL A 149 7.77 -0.98 3.59
CA VAL A 149 7.41 -1.77 2.40
C VAL A 149 7.94 -1.06 1.17
N MET A 150 8.72 -1.78 0.38
CA MET A 150 9.34 -1.29 -0.84
C MET A 150 8.74 -1.96 -2.07
N SER A 151 8.76 -1.31 -3.22
CA SER A 151 8.49 -1.95 -4.50
C SER A 151 9.47 -1.52 -5.57
N ALA A 152 9.50 -2.23 -6.70
CA ALA A 152 10.49 -2.17 -7.76
C ALA A 152 11.90 -2.65 -7.38
N VAL A 153 12.08 -3.26 -6.20
CA VAL A 153 13.35 -3.84 -5.74
C VAL A 153 13.37 -5.37 -5.80
N ALA A 154 12.21 -5.98 -6.07
CA ALA A 154 12.02 -7.42 -6.16
C ALA A 154 10.79 -7.71 -7.05
N PRO A 155 10.57 -8.98 -7.49
CA PRO A 155 9.39 -9.35 -8.27
C PRO A 155 8.06 -8.99 -7.62
N VAL A 156 8.03 -8.99 -6.29
CA VAL A 156 6.85 -8.65 -5.47
C VAL A 156 7.20 -7.54 -4.46
N PRO A 157 6.21 -6.82 -3.92
CA PRO A 157 6.46 -5.85 -2.87
C PRO A 157 7.22 -6.46 -1.68
N PHE A 158 8.31 -5.83 -1.30
CA PHE A 158 9.23 -6.32 -0.26
C PHE A 158 8.97 -5.64 1.08
N ASN A 159 8.59 -6.43 2.09
CA ASN A 159 8.45 -5.94 3.46
C ASN A 159 9.77 -6.10 4.21
N ALA A 160 10.46 -4.99 4.51
CA ALA A 160 11.73 -4.95 5.22
C ALA A 160 11.55 -5.19 6.73
N LYS A 161 11.08 -6.39 7.10
CA LYS A 161 10.74 -6.77 8.48
C LYS A 161 11.90 -6.60 9.48
N LYS A 162 13.15 -6.82 9.05
CA LYS A 162 14.34 -6.62 9.89
C LYS A 162 14.51 -5.14 10.25
N GLY A 163 14.43 -4.23 9.26
CA GLY A 163 14.49 -2.79 9.49
C GLY A 163 13.37 -2.30 10.41
N GLY A 164 12.13 -2.73 10.17
CA GLY A 164 11.01 -2.39 11.07
C GLY A 164 11.23 -2.85 12.52
N LYS A 165 11.81 -4.04 12.72
CA LYS A 165 12.12 -4.55 14.07
C LYS A 165 13.17 -3.73 14.81
N LEU A 166 14.16 -3.17 14.11
CA LEU A 166 15.18 -2.32 14.71
C LEU A 166 14.61 -1.02 15.29
N LEU A 167 13.54 -0.51 14.69
CA LEU A 167 12.87 0.70 15.17
C LEU A 167 12.03 0.46 16.43
N ILE A 168 11.43 -0.72 16.57
CA ILE A 168 10.47 -1.01 17.65
C ILE A 168 11.17 -0.99 19.02
N GLY A 169 10.57 -0.23 19.95
CA GLY A 169 11.08 -0.05 21.33
C GLY A 169 12.08 1.09 21.46
N ASN A 170 12.63 1.61 20.38
CA ASN A 170 13.60 2.70 20.37
C ASN A 170 12.92 4.05 20.14
N LYS A 171 13.56 5.13 20.61
CA LYS A 171 13.24 6.49 20.21
C LYS A 171 13.76 6.69 18.78
N ILE A 172 12.89 7.25 17.91
CA ILE A 172 13.30 7.52 16.53
C ILE A 172 13.99 8.86 16.50
N ASP A 173 15.29 8.83 16.28
CA ASP A 173 16.16 9.98 16.07
C ASP A 173 17.12 9.72 14.89
N ASP A 174 17.91 10.72 14.53
CA ASP A 174 18.80 10.64 13.37
C ASP A 174 19.84 9.53 13.54
N GLN A 175 20.34 9.33 14.78
CA GLN A 175 21.34 8.30 15.07
C GLN A 175 20.82 6.86 14.87
N LEU A 176 19.52 6.63 15.09
CA LEU A 176 18.91 5.32 14.85
C LEU A 176 18.62 5.07 13.36
N ILE A 177 18.45 6.14 12.58
CA ILE A 177 18.08 6.07 11.16
C ILE A 177 19.29 5.94 10.26
N GLU A 178 20.44 6.50 10.63
CA GLU A 178 21.74 6.35 9.96
C GLU A 178 22.39 4.97 10.24
#